data_d110ef14c37f5ac79cb3bfc14a88bc79
#
_entry.id   d110ef14c37f5ac79cb3bfc14a88bc79
#
_cell.length_a   1.000
_cell.length_b   1.000
_cell.length_c   1.000
_cell.angle_alpha   90.00
_cell.angle_beta   90.00
_cell.angle_gamma   90.00
#
_symmetry.space_group_name_H-M   'P 1'
#
loop_
_entity.id
_entity.type
_entity.pdbx_description
1 polymer ?
#
loop_
_entity_poly.entity_id
_entity_poly.type
_entity_poly.pdbx_seq_one_letter_code
_entity_poly.pdbx_strand_id
1 'polypeptide(L)'
;MALSYVLRVKAREEGFTLTNYPEYLDKFGVEFEGDIKQASSWSCFHGVGRWKEDCGCSTGGQPGWNQRWRKPLRDALDYLRDRFIELFEAEAPKYFNKDIWEVRNDYISVILDRSELNVKYFLKNVLNPDIDDSGKAAAMKLLEIQRQSMLMYTSCGWFFADISGIETTQIMKYAAR
;
A
#
# COMPACT_ATOMS: atom_id res chain seq x y z
N MET A 1 20.71 10.93 -18.30
CA MET A 1 21.74 10.24 -19.12
C MET A 1 23.08 10.08 -18.40
N ALA A 2 23.68 11.10 -17.79
CA ALA A 2 25.01 11.01 -17.13
C ALA A 2 25.07 9.93 -16.02
N LEU A 3 24.10 9.89 -15.09
CA LEU A 3 24.08 8.88 -14.02
C LEU A 3 23.99 7.46 -14.58
N SER A 4 23.16 7.21 -15.58
CA SER A 4 23.04 5.89 -16.22
C SER A 4 24.33 5.45 -16.89
N TYR A 5 25.07 6.37 -17.51
CA TYR A 5 26.38 6.10 -18.09
C TYR A 5 27.41 5.74 -17.00
N VAL A 6 27.50 6.56 -15.93
CA VAL A 6 28.42 6.29 -14.81
C VAL A 6 28.14 4.92 -14.21
N LEU A 7 26.89 4.61 -13.90
CA LEU A 7 26.53 3.34 -13.28
C LEU A 7 26.78 2.14 -14.21
N ARG A 8 26.46 2.24 -15.50
CA ARG A 8 26.57 1.09 -16.42
C ARG A 8 27.95 0.89 -17.03
N VAL A 9 28.72 1.96 -17.20
CA VAL A 9 30.03 1.92 -17.88
C VAL A 9 31.13 2.11 -16.85
N LYS A 10 31.19 3.27 -16.20
CA LYS A 10 32.29 3.60 -15.30
C LYS A 10 32.39 2.69 -14.08
N ALA A 11 31.26 2.34 -13.46
CA ALA A 11 31.28 1.40 -12.34
C ALA A 11 31.92 0.05 -12.75
N ARG A 12 31.60 -0.46 -13.95
CA ARG A 12 32.21 -1.71 -14.44
C ARG A 12 33.71 -1.58 -14.73
N GLU A 13 34.15 -0.48 -15.32
CA GLU A 13 35.56 -0.20 -15.54
C GLU A 13 36.38 -0.19 -14.23
N GLU A 14 35.73 0.25 -13.13
CA GLU A 14 36.30 0.27 -11.77
C GLU A 14 36.11 -1.03 -10.99
N GLY A 15 35.60 -2.08 -11.62
CA GLY A 15 35.44 -3.41 -11.01
C GLY A 15 34.15 -3.58 -10.17
N PHE A 16 33.20 -2.64 -10.21
CA PHE A 16 31.95 -2.75 -9.53
C PHE A 16 30.90 -3.47 -10.38
N THR A 17 30.09 -4.31 -9.75
CA THR A 17 28.92 -4.94 -10.35
C THR A 17 27.65 -4.27 -9.83
N LEU A 18 26.82 -3.76 -10.75
CA LEU A 18 25.49 -3.28 -10.37
C LEU A 18 24.58 -4.46 -10.06
N THR A 19 23.91 -4.36 -8.93
CA THR A 19 22.94 -5.35 -8.47
C THR A 19 21.74 -4.66 -7.82
N ASN A 20 20.75 -5.43 -7.41
CA ASN A 20 19.63 -5.02 -6.58
C ASN A 20 19.55 -5.95 -5.35
N TYR A 21 18.70 -5.61 -4.38
CA TYR A 21 18.62 -6.41 -3.14
C TYR A 21 18.27 -7.88 -3.38
N PRO A 22 17.24 -8.24 -4.18
CA PRO A 22 16.93 -9.64 -4.45
C PRO A 22 18.12 -10.39 -5.07
N GLU A 23 18.73 -9.87 -6.13
CA GLU A 23 19.88 -10.50 -6.79
C GLU A 23 21.09 -10.64 -5.86
N TYR A 24 21.31 -9.65 -4.99
CA TYR A 24 22.40 -9.73 -4.01
C TYR A 24 22.13 -10.84 -2.99
N LEU A 25 20.90 -10.93 -2.47
CA LEU A 25 20.52 -11.96 -1.50
C LEU A 25 20.52 -13.36 -2.09
N ASP A 26 20.11 -13.52 -3.35
CA ASP A 26 20.18 -14.81 -4.06
C ASP A 26 21.64 -15.27 -4.21
N LYS A 27 22.56 -14.34 -4.44
CA LYS A 27 23.96 -14.66 -4.69
C LYS A 27 24.78 -14.89 -3.42
N PHE A 28 24.52 -14.13 -2.37
CA PHE A 28 25.35 -14.12 -1.14
C PHE A 28 24.61 -14.64 0.10
N GLY A 29 23.29 -14.82 0.01
CA GLY A 29 22.46 -15.25 1.14
C GLY A 29 22.20 -14.15 2.16
N VAL A 30 21.63 -14.55 3.29
CA VAL A 30 21.32 -13.69 4.44
C VAL A 30 22.25 -14.09 5.59
N GLU A 31 23.09 -13.16 6.04
CA GLU A 31 24.02 -13.40 7.16
C GLU A 31 23.50 -12.89 8.51
N PHE A 32 22.59 -11.89 8.48
CA PHE A 32 22.10 -11.22 9.68
C PHE A 32 20.58 -11.10 9.64
N GLU A 33 19.96 -11.25 10.78
CA GLU A 33 18.56 -10.91 11.02
C GLU A 33 18.46 -9.59 11.79
N GLY A 34 17.38 -8.84 11.59
CA GLY A 34 17.15 -7.59 12.29
C GLY A 34 15.70 -7.41 12.67
N ASP A 35 15.48 -6.84 13.83
CA ASP A 35 14.15 -6.50 14.31
C ASP A 35 13.78 -5.06 13.95
N ILE A 36 12.55 -4.87 13.50
CA ILE A 36 11.99 -3.54 13.26
C ILE A 36 11.47 -2.99 14.60
N LYS A 37 12.06 -1.86 15.04
CA LYS A 37 11.58 -1.16 16.22
C LYS A 37 10.16 -0.65 16.01
N GLN A 38 9.20 -1.20 16.75
CA GLN A 38 7.80 -0.85 16.66
C GLN A 38 7.52 0.62 17.01
N ALA A 39 6.46 1.18 16.40
CA ALA A 39 5.99 2.55 16.62
C ALA A 39 7.07 3.64 16.45
N SER A 40 8.09 3.39 15.65
CA SER A 40 9.17 4.32 15.37
C SER A 40 9.19 4.76 13.90
N SER A 41 9.84 5.88 13.63
CA SER A 41 10.13 6.33 12.27
C SER A 41 11.43 7.12 12.20
N TRP A 42 12.08 7.11 11.04
CA TRP A 42 13.29 7.88 10.79
C TRP A 42 13.06 9.39 10.73
N SER A 43 11.80 9.83 10.51
CA SER A 43 11.47 11.22 10.21
C SER A 43 10.62 11.92 11.26
N CYS A 44 10.32 11.25 12.37
CA CYS A 44 9.50 11.83 13.44
C CYS A 44 9.93 11.30 14.81
N PHE A 45 10.37 12.20 15.69
CA PHE A 45 10.74 11.84 17.08
C PHE A 45 9.56 11.36 17.92
N HIS A 46 8.32 11.65 17.49
CA HIS A 46 7.08 11.21 18.13
C HIS A 46 6.63 9.82 17.61
N GLY A 47 7.55 9.01 17.13
CA GLY A 47 7.28 7.69 16.58
C GLY A 47 6.46 7.80 15.30
N VAL A 48 5.22 7.29 15.30
CA VAL A 48 4.32 7.35 14.16
C VAL A 48 3.32 8.52 14.19
N GLY A 49 3.53 9.51 15.09
CA GLY A 49 2.64 10.67 15.26
C GLY A 49 2.37 11.42 13.96
N ARG A 50 3.39 11.60 13.11
CA ARG A 50 3.24 12.27 11.80
C ARG A 50 2.12 11.71 10.93
N TRP A 51 1.85 10.41 11.02
CA TRP A 51 0.87 9.70 10.19
C TRP A 51 -0.52 9.61 10.79
N LYS A 52 -0.77 10.31 11.90
CA LYS A 52 -2.08 10.26 12.57
C LYS A 52 -2.52 11.57 13.23
N GLU A 53 -1.60 12.51 13.47
CA GLU A 53 -1.90 13.72 14.24
C GLU A 53 -0.98 14.90 13.89
N ASP A 54 -1.27 16.07 14.47
CA ASP A 54 -0.37 17.21 14.48
C ASP A 54 0.72 17.00 15.53
N CYS A 55 1.80 16.33 15.15
CA CYS A 55 2.96 16.10 16.02
C CYS A 55 3.93 17.28 16.08
N GLY A 56 3.68 18.37 15.37
CA GLY A 56 4.58 19.53 15.26
C GLY A 56 5.80 19.33 14.35
N CYS A 57 6.07 18.13 13.87
CA CYS A 57 7.16 17.89 12.91
C CYS A 57 6.77 18.39 11.52
N SER A 58 7.54 19.34 10.97
CA SER A 58 7.31 19.94 9.65
C SER A 58 8.46 19.64 8.70
N THR A 59 8.15 19.54 7.40
CA THR A 59 9.14 19.48 6.31
C THR A 59 9.49 20.86 5.76
N GLY A 60 8.99 21.92 6.38
CA GLY A 60 9.03 23.27 5.83
C GLY A 60 7.87 23.52 4.85
N GLY A 61 8.04 24.48 3.95
CA GLY A 61 7.02 24.92 3.00
C GLY A 61 6.75 26.40 3.17
N GLN A 62 5.47 26.80 3.15
CA GLN A 62 5.09 28.21 3.30
C GLN A 62 4.94 28.59 4.79
N PRO A 63 5.25 29.84 5.16
CA PRO A 63 4.97 30.34 6.50
C PRO A 63 3.49 30.19 6.88
N GLY A 64 3.22 29.71 8.09
CA GLY A 64 1.87 29.53 8.59
C GLY A 64 1.23 28.17 8.26
N TRP A 65 1.84 27.36 7.41
CA TRP A 65 1.39 25.99 7.20
C TRP A 65 1.60 25.14 8.45
N ASN A 66 0.65 24.24 8.71
CA ASN A 66 0.65 23.38 9.89
C ASN A 66 0.07 22.01 9.55
N GLN A 67 0.14 21.08 10.49
CA GLN A 67 -0.29 19.69 10.33
C GLN A 67 -1.62 19.37 11.03
N ARG A 68 -2.41 20.37 11.44
CA ARG A 68 -3.68 20.19 12.16
C ARG A 68 -4.71 19.39 11.36
N TRP A 69 -4.62 19.40 10.03
CA TRP A 69 -5.46 18.65 9.12
C TRP A 69 -5.25 17.12 9.24
N ARG A 70 -4.10 16.66 9.75
CA ARG A 70 -3.77 15.22 9.80
C ARG A 70 -4.74 14.42 10.65
N LYS A 71 -5.05 14.89 11.84
CA LYS A 71 -5.98 14.18 12.73
C LYS A 71 -7.39 14.06 12.16
N PRO A 72 -8.06 15.15 11.74
CA PRO A 72 -9.37 15.06 11.09
C PRO A 72 -9.39 14.16 9.86
N LEU A 73 -8.37 14.24 9.00
CA LEU A 73 -8.27 13.35 7.84
C LEU A 73 -8.11 11.90 8.26
N ARG A 74 -7.27 11.64 9.28
CA ARG A 74 -7.09 10.28 9.80
C ARG A 74 -8.38 9.71 10.35
N ASP A 75 -9.12 10.47 11.15
CA ASP A 75 -10.39 10.04 11.72
C ASP A 75 -11.43 9.76 10.64
N ALA A 76 -11.50 10.59 9.58
CA ALA A 76 -12.38 10.37 8.45
C ALA A 76 -12.04 9.08 7.68
N LEU A 77 -10.75 8.82 7.45
CA LEU A 77 -10.31 7.60 6.78
C LEU A 77 -10.49 6.35 7.66
N ASP A 78 -10.29 6.46 8.96
CA ASP A 78 -10.55 5.37 9.90
C ASP A 78 -12.04 5.02 9.93
N TYR A 79 -12.94 6.02 9.95
CA TYR A 79 -14.38 5.81 9.82
C TYR A 79 -14.73 5.10 8.50
N LEU A 80 -14.18 5.56 7.38
CA LEU A 80 -14.43 4.97 6.07
C LEU A 80 -13.92 3.51 6.00
N ARG A 81 -12.73 3.23 6.51
CA ARG A 81 -12.18 1.87 6.61
C ARG A 81 -13.14 0.95 7.37
N ASP A 82 -13.64 1.39 8.51
CA ASP A 82 -14.52 0.59 9.34
C ASP A 82 -15.83 0.28 8.62
N ARG A 83 -16.40 1.24 7.87
CA ARG A 83 -17.55 0.99 6.99
C ARG A 83 -17.25 0.00 5.86
N PHE A 84 -16.07 0.05 5.29
CA PHE A 84 -15.65 -0.91 4.26
C PHE A 84 -15.42 -2.32 4.81
N ILE A 85 -14.96 -2.45 6.06
CA ILE A 85 -14.88 -3.74 6.75
C ILE A 85 -16.28 -4.33 6.92
N GLU A 86 -17.21 -3.58 7.48
CA GLU A 86 -18.61 -4.02 7.67
C GLU A 86 -19.27 -4.44 6.34
N LEU A 87 -19.07 -3.65 5.28
CA LEU A 87 -19.57 -3.99 3.94
C LEU A 87 -18.95 -5.29 3.43
N PHE A 88 -17.65 -5.45 3.58
CA PHE A 88 -16.93 -6.65 3.12
C PHE A 88 -17.41 -7.89 3.87
N GLU A 89 -17.53 -7.82 5.19
CA GLU A 89 -18.02 -8.93 6.03
C GLU A 89 -19.47 -9.31 5.70
N ALA A 90 -20.31 -8.34 5.37
CA ALA A 90 -21.72 -8.59 5.01
C ALA A 90 -21.89 -9.17 3.59
N GLU A 91 -21.09 -8.72 2.64
CA GLU A 91 -21.29 -9.03 1.22
C GLU A 91 -20.39 -10.19 0.71
N ALA A 92 -19.13 -10.25 1.15
CA ALA A 92 -18.16 -11.20 0.63
C ALA A 92 -18.56 -12.68 0.79
N PRO A 93 -19.21 -13.13 1.88
CA PRO A 93 -19.65 -14.52 2.02
C PRO A 93 -20.60 -15.01 0.92
N LYS A 94 -21.27 -14.10 0.22
CA LYS A 94 -22.15 -14.44 -0.92
C LYS A 94 -21.38 -14.98 -2.12
N TYR A 95 -20.13 -14.60 -2.26
CA TYR A 95 -19.31 -14.86 -3.44
C TYR A 95 -18.23 -15.90 -3.21
N PHE A 96 -17.64 -15.95 -2.00
CA PHE A 96 -16.45 -16.76 -1.74
C PHE A 96 -16.79 -18.07 -1.01
N ASN A 97 -16.09 -19.13 -1.38
CA ASN A 97 -16.22 -20.49 -0.82
C ASN A 97 -15.17 -20.79 0.29
N LYS A 98 -14.43 -19.77 0.73
CA LYS A 98 -13.39 -19.84 1.77
C LYS A 98 -13.56 -18.72 2.77
N ASP A 99 -12.75 -18.69 3.81
CA ASP A 99 -12.65 -17.55 4.70
C ASP A 99 -12.36 -16.27 3.90
N ILE A 100 -13.19 -15.26 4.09
CA ILE A 100 -13.14 -14.03 3.30
C ILE A 100 -11.86 -13.24 3.52
N TRP A 101 -11.28 -13.31 4.73
CA TRP A 101 -10.04 -12.62 5.04
C TRP A 101 -8.82 -13.34 4.48
N GLU A 102 -8.86 -14.67 4.39
CA GLU A 102 -7.86 -15.46 3.65
C GLU A 102 -7.92 -15.13 2.16
N VAL A 103 -9.11 -15.10 1.55
CA VAL A 103 -9.28 -14.69 0.14
C VAL A 103 -8.75 -13.28 -0.10
N ARG A 104 -9.05 -12.35 0.82
CA ARG A 104 -8.52 -10.97 0.74
C ARG A 104 -6.99 -10.96 0.78
N ASN A 105 -6.36 -11.79 1.60
CA ASN A 105 -4.90 -11.87 1.67
C ASN A 105 -4.32 -12.53 0.42
N ASP A 106 -4.92 -13.60 -0.08
CA ASP A 106 -4.52 -14.31 -1.31
C ASP A 106 -4.66 -13.44 -2.57
N TYR A 107 -5.48 -12.38 -2.52
CA TYR A 107 -5.63 -11.41 -3.60
C TYR A 107 -4.33 -10.71 -3.98
N ILE A 108 -3.30 -10.76 -3.13
CA ILE A 108 -1.96 -10.27 -3.46
C ILE A 108 -1.42 -10.91 -4.75
N SER A 109 -1.75 -12.16 -5.02
CA SER A 109 -1.34 -12.85 -6.25
C SER A 109 -1.86 -12.15 -7.51
N VAL A 110 -3.10 -11.63 -7.45
CA VAL A 110 -3.71 -10.86 -8.54
C VAL A 110 -3.13 -9.44 -8.63
N ILE A 111 -2.76 -8.83 -7.51
CA ILE A 111 -2.12 -7.52 -7.49
C ILE A 111 -0.74 -7.58 -8.16
N LEU A 112 0.01 -8.64 -7.93
CA LEU A 112 1.36 -8.84 -8.49
C LEU A 112 1.33 -9.26 -9.96
N ASP A 113 0.33 -10.05 -10.36
CA ASP A 113 0.14 -10.49 -11.75
C ASP A 113 -1.34 -10.38 -12.16
N ARG A 114 -1.66 -9.35 -12.95
CA ARG A 114 -3.01 -9.08 -13.48
C ARG A 114 -3.27 -9.73 -14.84
N SER A 115 -2.45 -10.71 -15.25
CA SER A 115 -2.74 -11.47 -16.47
C SER A 115 -4.10 -12.16 -16.37
N GLU A 116 -4.78 -12.26 -17.48
CA GLU A 116 -6.11 -12.89 -17.56
C GLU A 116 -6.09 -14.34 -17.05
N LEU A 117 -5.01 -15.05 -17.31
CA LEU A 117 -4.82 -16.44 -16.85
C LEU A 117 -4.76 -16.51 -15.33
N ASN A 118 -3.95 -15.66 -14.69
CA ASN A 118 -3.80 -15.63 -13.25
C ASN A 118 -5.09 -15.19 -12.54
N VAL A 119 -5.77 -14.16 -13.07
CA VAL A 119 -7.09 -13.74 -12.54
C VAL A 119 -8.11 -14.86 -12.63
N LYS A 120 -8.21 -15.57 -13.77
CA LYS A 120 -9.11 -16.71 -13.92
C LYS A 120 -8.76 -17.84 -12.95
N TYR A 121 -7.48 -18.14 -12.78
CA TYR A 121 -7.02 -19.15 -11.83
C TYR A 121 -7.41 -18.78 -10.39
N PHE A 122 -7.14 -17.55 -9.97
CA PHE A 122 -7.52 -17.05 -8.64
C PHE A 122 -9.03 -17.20 -8.43
N LEU A 123 -9.86 -16.63 -9.30
CA LEU A 123 -11.31 -16.67 -9.18
C LEU A 123 -11.87 -18.10 -9.14
N LYS A 124 -11.33 -19.01 -9.95
CA LYS A 124 -11.71 -20.43 -9.94
C LYS A 124 -11.50 -21.10 -8.57
N ASN A 125 -10.47 -20.67 -7.84
CA ASN A 125 -10.09 -21.30 -6.57
C ASN A 125 -10.82 -20.71 -5.35
N VAL A 126 -11.42 -19.52 -5.47
CA VAL A 126 -11.98 -18.80 -4.33
C VAL A 126 -13.48 -18.54 -4.43
N LEU A 127 -14.07 -18.58 -5.63
CA LEU A 127 -15.50 -18.31 -5.81
C LEU A 127 -16.37 -19.55 -5.59
N ASN A 128 -17.59 -19.31 -5.15
CA ASN A 128 -18.66 -20.30 -5.19
C ASN A 128 -18.91 -20.76 -6.63
N PRO A 129 -19.26 -22.06 -6.87
CA PRO A 129 -19.37 -22.62 -8.21
C PRO A 129 -20.41 -21.93 -9.11
N ASP A 130 -21.50 -21.42 -8.53
CA ASP A 130 -22.65 -20.88 -9.25
C ASP A 130 -22.58 -19.36 -9.51
N ILE A 131 -21.42 -18.73 -9.28
CA ILE A 131 -21.24 -17.29 -9.48
C ILE A 131 -21.12 -16.98 -10.98
N ASP A 132 -22.05 -16.18 -11.46
CA ASP A 132 -22.05 -15.63 -12.81
C ASP A 132 -21.02 -14.49 -13.01
N ASP A 133 -20.91 -13.97 -14.21
CA ASP A 133 -19.93 -12.92 -14.53
C ASP A 133 -20.22 -11.60 -13.78
N SER A 134 -21.48 -11.31 -13.47
CA SER A 134 -21.84 -10.15 -12.63
C SER A 134 -21.33 -10.34 -11.20
N GLY A 135 -21.53 -11.53 -10.64
CA GLY A 135 -21.02 -11.89 -9.32
C GLY A 135 -19.51 -11.90 -9.24
N LYS A 136 -18.81 -12.37 -10.30
CA LYS A 136 -17.33 -12.28 -10.39
C LYS A 136 -16.87 -10.81 -10.35
N ALA A 137 -17.53 -9.93 -11.08
CA ALA A 137 -17.22 -8.51 -11.07
C ALA A 137 -17.48 -7.86 -9.69
N ALA A 138 -18.57 -8.25 -9.01
CA ALA A 138 -18.87 -7.80 -7.66
C ALA A 138 -17.83 -8.27 -6.64
N ALA A 139 -17.45 -9.56 -6.68
CA ALA A 139 -16.39 -10.12 -5.83
C ALA A 139 -15.05 -9.38 -6.00
N MET A 140 -14.65 -9.12 -7.24
CA MET A 140 -13.43 -8.35 -7.54
C MET A 140 -13.51 -6.91 -7.02
N LYS A 141 -14.67 -6.26 -7.13
CA LYS A 141 -14.87 -4.92 -6.56
C LYS A 141 -14.71 -4.91 -5.04
N LEU A 142 -15.24 -5.89 -4.34
CA LEU A 142 -15.08 -6.01 -2.88
C LEU A 142 -13.60 -6.15 -2.49
N LEU A 143 -12.82 -6.94 -3.23
CA LEU A 143 -11.38 -7.08 -2.99
C LEU A 143 -10.61 -5.78 -3.31
N GLU A 144 -10.97 -5.08 -4.38
CA GLU A 144 -10.38 -3.76 -4.70
C GLU A 144 -10.75 -2.70 -3.66
N ILE A 145 -11.95 -2.70 -3.08
CA ILE A 145 -12.31 -1.83 -1.94
C ILE A 145 -11.36 -2.07 -0.77
N GLN A 146 -11.10 -3.32 -0.41
CA GLN A 146 -10.16 -3.66 0.66
C GLN A 146 -8.72 -3.20 0.33
N ARG A 147 -8.30 -3.36 -0.92
CA ARG A 147 -7.01 -2.85 -1.39
C ARG A 147 -6.93 -1.32 -1.30
N GLN A 148 -7.94 -0.59 -1.78
CA GLN A 148 -7.98 0.87 -1.70
C GLN A 148 -7.99 1.36 -0.25
N SER A 149 -8.70 0.66 0.65
CA SER A 149 -8.71 0.94 2.09
C SER A 149 -7.32 0.89 2.74
N MET A 150 -6.43 0.04 2.25
CA MET A 150 -5.03 0.03 2.70
C MET A 150 -4.21 1.15 2.07
N LEU A 151 -4.40 1.40 0.77
CA LEU A 151 -3.65 2.40 0.03
C LEU A 151 -3.91 3.83 0.50
N MET A 152 -5.10 4.13 1.05
CA MET A 152 -5.39 5.45 1.61
C MET A 152 -4.56 5.78 2.86
N TYR A 153 -3.83 4.81 3.43
CA TYR A 153 -2.86 5.00 4.50
C TYR A 153 -1.41 5.07 4.03
N THR A 154 -1.17 5.18 2.73
CA THR A 154 0.19 5.33 2.19
C THR A 154 0.91 6.50 2.86
N SER A 155 2.09 6.23 3.42
CA SER A 155 2.82 7.13 4.31
C SER A 155 3.14 8.50 3.69
N CYS A 156 3.40 8.56 2.38
CA CYS A 156 3.70 9.79 1.66
C CYS A 156 2.59 10.84 1.79
N GLY A 157 1.32 10.43 1.85
CA GLY A 157 0.18 11.34 1.98
C GLY A 157 0.14 12.14 3.28
N TRP A 158 0.94 11.77 4.28
CA TRP A 158 0.98 12.38 5.60
C TRP A 158 2.28 13.14 5.89
N PHE A 159 3.23 13.09 4.95
CA PHE A 159 4.60 13.54 5.19
C PHE A 159 4.73 15.06 5.13
N PHE A 160 4.18 15.69 4.10
CA PHE A 160 4.32 17.12 3.86
C PHE A 160 3.36 17.96 4.71
N ALA A 161 3.55 19.28 4.71
CA ALA A 161 2.74 20.19 5.52
C ALA A 161 1.46 20.67 4.82
N ASP A 162 1.31 20.40 3.52
CA ASP A 162 0.18 20.86 2.71
C ASP A 162 -0.80 19.71 2.41
N ILE A 163 -2.07 19.89 2.83
CA ILE A 163 -3.15 18.95 2.53
C ILE A 163 -3.48 18.89 1.03
N SER A 164 -3.25 19.96 0.29
CA SER A 164 -3.50 20.03 -1.16
C SER A 164 -2.38 19.44 -1.99
N GLY A 165 -1.30 19.01 -1.35
CA GLY A 165 -0.18 18.34 -2.00
C GLY A 165 -0.58 17.10 -2.78
N ILE A 166 0.19 16.77 -3.81
CA ILE A 166 -0.08 15.63 -4.70
C ILE A 166 -0.19 14.31 -3.94
N GLU A 167 0.59 14.14 -2.88
CA GLU A 167 0.63 12.93 -2.07
C GLU A 167 -0.63 12.77 -1.23
N THR A 168 -1.07 13.83 -0.57
CA THR A 168 -2.30 13.81 0.24
C THR A 168 -3.54 13.70 -0.65
N THR A 169 -3.57 14.41 -1.78
CA THR A 169 -4.65 14.23 -2.77
C THR A 169 -4.70 12.81 -3.31
N GLN A 170 -3.58 12.13 -3.44
CA GLN A 170 -3.56 10.75 -3.90
C GLN A 170 -4.21 9.79 -2.91
N ILE A 171 -3.96 9.94 -1.60
CA ILE A 171 -4.64 9.07 -0.61
C ILE A 171 -6.14 9.35 -0.54
N MET A 172 -6.58 10.60 -0.69
CA MET A 172 -8.01 10.93 -0.81
C MET A 172 -8.64 10.32 -2.07
N LYS A 173 -7.91 10.24 -3.19
CA LYS A 173 -8.37 9.55 -4.40
C LYS A 173 -8.50 8.04 -4.19
N TYR A 174 -7.64 7.42 -3.40
CA TYR A 174 -7.81 6.01 -3.04
C TYR A 174 -9.07 5.80 -2.21
N ALA A 175 -9.35 6.68 -1.26
CA ALA A 175 -10.57 6.64 -0.46
C ALA A 175 -11.87 6.85 -1.27
N ALA A 176 -11.79 7.56 -2.39
CA ALA A 176 -12.95 7.91 -3.25
C ALA A 176 -13.25 6.88 -4.36
N ARG A 177 -12.42 5.87 -4.54
CA ARG A 177 -12.59 4.80 -5.56
C ARG A 177 -13.40 3.63 -5.05
#